data_e7dfa0584f01f669af54c33ba67ccdf3
#
_entry.id   e7dfa0584f01f669af54c33ba67ccdf3
#
_cell.length_a   1.000
_cell.length_b   1.000
_cell.length_c   1.000
_cell.angle_alpha   90.00
_cell.angle_beta   90.00
_cell.angle_gamma   90.00
#
_symmetry.space_group_name_H-M   'P 1'
#
loop_
_entity.id
_entity.type
_entity.pdbx_description
1 polymer ?
#
loop_
_entity_poly.entity_id
_entity_poly.type
_entity_poly.pdbx_seq_one_letter_code
_entity_poly.pdbx_strand_id
1 'polypeptide(L)'
;MAARGRGLNMGWELVIAMLLDAVFGEPRMLWDRLPHPAVLMGRLVALLDRTLNTGQDRKSKGVLALSLLCFIAAVIGSLLSQFGWVIEIIVAAILLAQKSLIDHVRAVATGLRTSIEEGRFAVSMIVSRDTKDMNEAQVARSAIESAAENFSDGVIAPAFWFLVGGLPAMLVYKFVNTADSMIGYKTEKYLEFGWASARFDDLLNWIPARLSMLLIVVFAKQPVNFRAIVSEAKRHKSPNAGWPEAAMARAINVALAGPRSYDGQLQQLPWVNETGRQTITADDVDAAVRILWRAWNLAWIAIIVVSLI
;
A
#
# COMPACT_ATOMS: atom_id res chain seq x y z
N MET A 1 -4.70 -32.75 -4.46
CA MET A 1 -3.49 -32.11 -5.06
C MET A 1 -3.47 -32.50 -6.55
N ALA A 2 -4.18 -31.75 -7.39
CA ALA A 2 -4.20 -32.01 -8.84
C ALA A 2 -2.90 -31.44 -9.41
N ALA A 3 -2.17 -32.24 -10.17
CA ALA A 3 -0.95 -31.83 -10.86
C ALA A 3 -1.24 -30.63 -11.76
N ARG A 4 -0.66 -29.47 -11.45
CA ARG A 4 -0.56 -28.33 -12.36
C ARG A 4 0.12 -28.82 -13.65
N GLY A 5 -0.71 -29.05 -14.69
CA GLY A 5 -0.17 -29.36 -16.01
C GLY A 5 0.59 -28.14 -16.53
N ARG A 6 1.88 -28.33 -16.86
CA ARG A 6 2.82 -27.46 -17.64
C ARG A 6 2.43 -25.96 -17.69
N GLY A 7 2.33 -25.29 -16.52
CA GLY A 7 2.26 -23.85 -16.39
C GLY A 7 3.61 -23.28 -15.94
N LEU A 8 3.79 -22.00 -16.08
CA LEU A 8 4.90 -21.27 -15.41
C LEU A 8 4.79 -21.51 -13.90
N ASN A 9 5.92 -21.49 -13.18
CA ASN A 9 5.84 -21.47 -11.72
C ASN A 9 5.38 -20.11 -11.24
N MET A 10 4.81 -20.01 -10.03
CA MET A 10 4.26 -18.76 -9.46
C MET A 10 5.26 -17.60 -9.48
N GLY A 11 6.55 -17.89 -9.36
CA GLY A 11 7.59 -16.86 -9.41
C GLY A 11 7.67 -16.18 -10.78
N TRP A 12 7.67 -16.96 -11.86
CA TRP A 12 7.70 -16.40 -13.22
C TRP A 12 6.39 -15.69 -13.58
N GLU A 13 5.25 -16.20 -13.12
CA GLU A 13 3.95 -15.51 -13.28
C GLU A 13 4.00 -14.14 -12.62
N LEU A 14 4.54 -14.04 -11.41
CA LEU A 14 4.69 -12.78 -10.71
C LEU A 14 5.70 -11.84 -11.39
N VAL A 15 6.84 -12.36 -11.87
CA VAL A 15 7.83 -11.57 -12.64
C VAL A 15 7.19 -10.87 -13.83
N ILE A 16 6.37 -11.61 -14.59
CA ILE A 16 5.67 -11.06 -15.75
C ILE A 16 4.57 -10.07 -15.30
N ALA A 17 3.79 -10.41 -14.27
CA ALA A 17 2.75 -9.53 -13.74
C ALA A 17 3.30 -8.19 -13.25
N MET A 18 4.41 -8.21 -12.50
CA MET A 18 5.10 -7.01 -12.05
C MET A 18 5.59 -6.15 -13.22
N LEU A 19 6.13 -6.78 -14.27
CA LEU A 19 6.56 -6.06 -15.47
C LEU A 19 5.38 -5.42 -16.21
N LEU A 20 4.25 -6.12 -16.34
CA LEU A 20 3.05 -5.60 -16.97
C LEU A 20 2.49 -4.40 -16.19
N ASP A 21 2.40 -4.48 -14.85
CA ASP A 21 2.02 -3.34 -14.02
C ASP A 21 2.99 -2.15 -14.20
N ALA A 22 4.29 -2.38 -14.16
CA ALA A 22 5.30 -1.33 -14.29
C ALA A 22 5.25 -0.61 -15.65
N VAL A 23 4.84 -1.30 -16.71
CA VAL A 23 4.75 -0.75 -18.08
C VAL A 23 3.39 -0.10 -18.34
N PHE A 24 2.31 -0.80 -18.05
CA PHE A 24 0.95 -0.39 -18.43
C PHE A 24 0.21 0.35 -17.30
N GLY A 25 0.45 -0.02 -16.03
CA GLY A 25 -0.26 0.52 -14.88
C GLY A 25 -1.77 0.35 -15.01
N GLU A 26 -2.50 1.44 -14.77
CA GLU A 26 -3.96 1.50 -14.86
C GLU A 26 -4.40 2.19 -16.15
N PRO A 27 -4.59 1.47 -17.30
CA PRO A 27 -4.96 2.08 -18.56
C PRO A 27 -6.36 2.71 -18.49
N ARG A 28 -6.45 4.02 -18.65
CA ARG A 28 -7.74 4.77 -18.62
C ARG A 28 -8.77 4.19 -19.58
N MET A 29 -8.37 3.78 -20.78
CA MET A 29 -9.27 3.17 -21.78
C MET A 29 -10.04 1.96 -21.24
N LEU A 30 -9.47 1.22 -20.28
CA LEU A 30 -10.11 0.07 -19.64
C LEU A 30 -11.00 0.52 -18.48
N TRP A 31 -10.45 1.34 -17.57
CA TRP A 31 -11.11 1.70 -16.32
C TRP A 31 -12.16 2.80 -16.44
N ASP A 32 -12.17 3.54 -17.54
CA ASP A 32 -13.30 4.43 -17.88
C ASP A 32 -14.56 3.66 -18.30
N ARG A 33 -14.41 2.39 -18.70
CA ARG A 33 -15.52 1.53 -19.18
C ARG A 33 -15.91 0.45 -18.20
N LEU A 34 -14.97 -0.06 -17.43
CA LEU A 34 -15.17 -1.15 -16.46
C LEU A 34 -14.76 -0.67 -15.07
N PRO A 35 -15.51 -1.04 -14.01
CA PRO A 35 -15.10 -0.71 -12.66
C PRO A 35 -13.81 -1.45 -12.31
N HIS A 36 -12.80 -0.72 -11.82
CA HIS A 36 -11.57 -1.31 -11.33
C HIS A 36 -11.87 -2.33 -10.20
N PRO A 37 -11.15 -3.47 -10.10
CA PRO A 37 -11.38 -4.47 -9.05
C PRO A 37 -11.41 -3.90 -7.64
N ALA A 38 -10.55 -2.93 -7.32
CA ALA A 38 -10.57 -2.24 -6.02
C ALA A 38 -11.91 -1.54 -5.72
N VAL A 39 -12.58 -0.98 -6.75
CA VAL A 39 -13.91 -0.38 -6.61
C VAL A 39 -14.96 -1.46 -6.29
N LEU A 40 -14.86 -2.62 -6.92
CA LEU A 40 -15.77 -3.74 -6.65
C LEU A 40 -15.56 -4.28 -5.23
N MET A 41 -14.30 -4.43 -4.80
CA MET A 41 -13.96 -4.78 -3.42
C MET A 41 -14.54 -3.77 -2.43
N GLY A 42 -14.32 -2.48 -2.67
CA GLY A 42 -14.88 -1.41 -1.84
C GLY A 42 -16.41 -1.40 -1.79
N ARG A 43 -17.09 -1.68 -2.91
CA ARG A 43 -18.56 -1.81 -2.92
C ARG A 43 -19.04 -2.96 -2.05
N LEU A 44 -18.35 -4.09 -2.05
CA LEU A 44 -18.69 -5.23 -1.21
C LEU A 44 -18.45 -4.93 0.27
N VAL A 45 -17.33 -4.29 0.62
CA VAL A 45 -17.07 -3.81 1.98
C VAL A 45 -18.17 -2.85 2.44
N ALA A 46 -18.54 -1.87 1.60
CA ALA A 46 -19.61 -0.92 1.91
C ALA A 46 -20.99 -1.59 2.05
N LEU A 47 -21.26 -2.64 1.28
CA LEU A 47 -22.49 -3.43 1.43
C LEU A 47 -22.53 -4.11 2.80
N LEU A 48 -21.45 -4.77 3.20
CA LEU A 48 -21.37 -5.44 4.51
C LEU A 48 -21.41 -4.44 5.68
N ASP A 49 -20.77 -3.27 5.55
CA ASP A 49 -20.87 -2.18 6.53
C ASP A 49 -22.33 -1.75 6.72
N ARG A 50 -23.06 -1.49 5.62
CA ARG A 50 -24.49 -1.05 5.70
C ARG A 50 -25.40 -2.12 6.28
N THR A 51 -25.15 -3.39 6.02
CA THR A 51 -26.04 -4.49 6.40
C THR A 51 -25.75 -5.06 7.77
N LEU A 52 -24.48 -5.16 8.15
CA LEU A 52 -24.05 -5.84 9.37
C LEU A 52 -23.62 -4.88 10.49
N ASN A 53 -23.13 -3.68 10.18
CA ASN A 53 -22.67 -2.71 11.19
C ASN A 53 -23.84 -1.96 11.85
N THR A 54 -24.80 -2.69 12.39
CA THR A 54 -26.01 -2.17 13.01
C THR A 54 -26.33 -2.88 14.31
N GLY A 55 -26.98 -2.20 15.25
CA GLY A 55 -27.46 -2.76 16.53
C GLY A 55 -26.31 -3.21 17.44
N GLN A 56 -26.52 -4.33 18.16
CA GLN A 56 -25.56 -4.89 19.10
C GLN A 56 -24.59 -5.88 18.43
N ASP A 57 -23.54 -6.29 19.15
CA ASP A 57 -22.55 -7.30 18.71
C ASP A 57 -21.76 -6.94 17.45
N ARG A 58 -21.49 -5.63 17.25
CA ARG A 58 -20.78 -5.13 16.06
C ARG A 58 -19.43 -5.82 15.84
N LYS A 59 -18.73 -6.17 16.91
CA LYS A 59 -17.43 -6.85 16.79
C LYS A 59 -17.56 -8.24 16.18
N SER A 60 -18.51 -9.05 16.64
CA SER A 60 -18.78 -10.38 16.08
C SER A 60 -19.25 -10.29 14.61
N LYS A 61 -20.09 -9.31 14.32
CA LYS A 61 -20.55 -9.02 12.95
C LYS A 61 -19.41 -8.57 12.05
N GLY A 62 -18.44 -7.81 12.57
CA GLY A 62 -17.23 -7.43 11.86
C GLY A 62 -16.32 -8.63 11.56
N VAL A 63 -16.17 -9.56 12.50
CA VAL A 63 -15.48 -10.84 12.25
C VAL A 63 -16.17 -11.64 11.16
N LEU A 64 -17.51 -11.75 11.20
CA LEU A 64 -18.29 -12.42 10.16
C LEU A 64 -18.10 -11.76 8.80
N ALA A 65 -18.19 -10.42 8.73
CA ALA A 65 -18.00 -9.66 7.49
C ALA A 65 -16.61 -9.92 6.89
N LEU A 66 -15.55 -9.86 7.69
CA LEU A 66 -14.19 -10.16 7.25
C LEU A 66 -14.06 -11.61 6.77
N SER A 67 -14.62 -12.56 7.51
CA SER A 67 -14.59 -13.98 7.12
C SER A 67 -15.27 -14.21 5.77
N LEU A 68 -16.41 -13.57 5.52
CA LEU A 68 -17.10 -13.60 4.24
C LEU A 68 -16.26 -13.00 3.12
N LEU A 69 -15.62 -11.84 3.35
CA LEU A 69 -14.72 -11.20 2.38
C LEU A 69 -13.56 -12.13 2.03
N CYS A 70 -12.89 -12.72 3.03
CA CYS A 70 -11.78 -13.65 2.82
C CYS A 70 -12.24 -14.92 2.06
N PHE A 71 -13.40 -15.46 2.41
CA PHE A 71 -13.95 -16.62 1.73
C PHE A 71 -14.27 -16.32 0.26
N ILE A 72 -14.97 -15.22 -0.02
CA ILE A 72 -15.29 -14.77 -1.38
C ILE A 72 -14.02 -14.55 -2.19
N ALA A 73 -13.02 -13.85 -1.61
CA ALA A 73 -11.73 -13.61 -2.24
C ALA A 73 -11.00 -14.92 -2.60
N ALA A 74 -10.94 -15.87 -1.66
CA ALA A 74 -10.30 -17.15 -1.87
C ALA A 74 -11.02 -17.97 -2.97
N VAL A 75 -12.36 -17.99 -2.97
CA VAL A 75 -13.16 -18.66 -3.99
C VAL A 75 -12.94 -18.04 -5.36
N ILE A 76 -13.04 -16.70 -5.48
CA ILE A 76 -12.80 -15.98 -6.74
C ILE A 76 -11.38 -16.27 -7.25
N GLY A 77 -10.37 -16.15 -6.39
CA GLY A 77 -8.99 -16.43 -6.77
C GLY A 77 -8.80 -17.86 -7.25
N SER A 78 -9.37 -18.84 -6.53
CA SER A 78 -9.29 -20.24 -6.90
C SER A 78 -10.01 -20.55 -8.23
N LEU A 79 -11.14 -19.91 -8.48
CA LEU A 79 -11.87 -20.06 -9.75
C LEU A 79 -11.08 -19.43 -10.90
N LEU A 80 -10.52 -18.22 -10.73
CA LEU A 80 -9.71 -17.56 -11.74
C LEU A 80 -8.45 -18.35 -12.07
N SER A 81 -7.81 -18.96 -11.06
CA SER A 81 -6.63 -19.83 -11.26
C SER A 81 -6.92 -21.06 -12.12
N GLN A 82 -8.17 -21.51 -12.24
CA GLN A 82 -8.53 -22.64 -13.10
C GLN A 82 -8.44 -22.30 -14.59
N PHE A 83 -8.50 -21.01 -14.95
CA PHE A 83 -8.35 -20.56 -16.33
C PHE A 83 -6.89 -20.49 -16.80
N GLY A 84 -5.95 -20.84 -15.92
CA GLY A 84 -4.53 -20.99 -16.23
C GLY A 84 -3.69 -19.73 -15.97
N TRP A 85 -2.39 -19.89 -16.13
CA TRP A 85 -1.36 -18.91 -15.77
C TRP A 85 -1.51 -17.53 -16.42
N VAL A 86 -2.07 -17.47 -17.65
CA VAL A 86 -2.29 -16.18 -18.34
C VAL A 86 -3.26 -15.29 -17.56
N ILE A 87 -4.36 -15.87 -17.06
CA ILE A 87 -5.35 -15.14 -16.25
C ILE A 87 -4.76 -14.76 -14.90
N GLU A 88 -3.96 -15.64 -14.27
CA GLU A 88 -3.26 -15.32 -13.04
C GLU A 88 -2.34 -14.11 -13.20
N ILE A 89 -1.54 -14.06 -14.28
CA ILE A 89 -0.65 -12.93 -14.61
C ILE A 89 -1.46 -11.64 -14.81
N ILE A 90 -2.51 -11.68 -15.62
CA ILE A 90 -3.31 -10.48 -15.92
C ILE A 90 -3.95 -9.93 -14.65
N VAL A 91 -4.58 -10.80 -13.86
CA VAL A 91 -5.25 -10.36 -12.62
C VAL A 91 -4.23 -9.89 -11.59
N ALA A 92 -3.10 -10.57 -11.45
CA ALA A 92 -2.03 -10.13 -10.56
C ALA A 92 -1.47 -8.76 -10.99
N ALA A 93 -1.25 -8.53 -12.28
CA ALA A 93 -0.80 -7.23 -12.80
C ALA A 93 -1.79 -6.10 -12.48
N ILE A 94 -3.10 -6.35 -12.60
CA ILE A 94 -4.15 -5.37 -12.27
C ILE A 94 -4.21 -5.07 -10.75
N LEU A 95 -3.85 -6.04 -9.90
CA LEU A 95 -3.90 -5.90 -8.44
C LEU A 95 -2.62 -5.29 -7.85
N LEU A 96 -1.54 -5.27 -8.61
CA LEU A 96 -0.32 -4.52 -8.30
C LEU A 96 -0.52 -3.03 -8.62
N ALA A 97 0.24 -2.16 -7.97
CA ALA A 97 0.02 -0.72 -8.09
C ALA A 97 1.33 0.10 -8.22
N GLN A 98 2.43 -0.49 -8.71
CA GLN A 98 3.72 0.22 -8.78
C GLN A 98 3.63 1.45 -9.70
N LYS A 99 3.12 1.26 -10.91
CA LYS A 99 3.03 2.35 -11.89
C LYS A 99 2.05 3.43 -11.44
N SER A 100 0.87 3.03 -10.98
CA SER A 100 -0.16 3.93 -10.47
C SER A 100 0.33 4.74 -9.28
N LEU A 101 0.98 4.09 -8.29
CA LEU A 101 1.60 4.75 -7.14
C LEU A 101 2.58 5.83 -7.59
N ILE A 102 3.51 5.47 -8.47
CA ILE A 102 4.54 6.40 -8.94
C ILE A 102 3.94 7.58 -9.71
N ASP A 103 2.93 7.34 -10.54
CA ASP A 103 2.29 8.40 -11.32
C ASP A 103 1.57 9.41 -10.40
N HIS A 104 0.86 8.93 -9.38
CA HIS A 104 0.21 9.80 -8.39
C HIS A 104 1.22 10.59 -7.56
N VAL A 105 2.30 9.97 -7.10
CA VAL A 105 3.35 10.65 -6.32
C VAL A 105 4.06 11.70 -7.20
N ARG A 106 4.37 11.39 -8.45
CA ARG A 106 4.94 12.36 -9.40
C ARG A 106 4.01 13.52 -9.69
N ALA A 107 2.69 13.28 -9.76
CA ALA A 107 1.72 14.34 -9.92
C ALA A 107 1.81 15.38 -8.80
N VAL A 108 2.11 14.96 -7.55
CA VAL A 108 2.33 15.90 -6.44
C VAL A 108 3.59 16.76 -6.68
N ALA A 109 4.71 16.16 -7.09
CA ALA A 109 5.93 16.90 -7.39
C ALA A 109 5.73 17.89 -8.54
N THR A 110 5.01 17.49 -9.58
CA THR A 110 4.67 18.35 -10.72
C THR A 110 3.74 19.49 -10.27
N GLY A 111 2.71 19.17 -9.49
CA GLY A 111 1.78 20.16 -8.93
C GLY A 111 2.50 21.22 -8.09
N LEU A 112 3.39 20.79 -7.17
CA LEU A 112 4.17 21.72 -6.34
C LEU A 112 5.07 22.66 -7.16
N ARG A 113 5.57 22.23 -8.31
CA ARG A 113 6.34 23.11 -9.23
C ARG A 113 5.46 24.08 -10.00
N THR A 114 4.16 23.78 -10.12
CA THR A 114 3.20 24.65 -10.79
C THR A 114 2.63 25.69 -9.83
N SER A 115 2.02 25.25 -8.75
CA SER A 115 1.53 26.09 -7.64
C SER A 115 1.28 25.24 -6.38
N ILE A 116 1.13 25.90 -5.25
CA ILE A 116 0.79 25.21 -3.98
C ILE A 116 -0.62 24.60 -4.05
N GLU A 117 -1.55 25.21 -4.74
CA GLU A 117 -2.92 24.74 -4.92
C GLU A 117 -2.95 23.44 -5.73
N GLU A 118 -2.19 23.34 -6.83
CA GLU A 118 -2.03 22.13 -7.61
C GLU A 118 -1.35 21.01 -6.81
N GLY A 119 -0.34 21.35 -6.00
CA GLY A 119 0.30 20.42 -5.09
C GLY A 119 -0.67 19.87 -4.04
N ARG A 120 -1.49 20.74 -3.43
CA ARG A 120 -2.53 20.37 -2.46
C ARG A 120 -3.61 19.48 -3.08
N PHE A 121 -4.05 19.81 -4.29
CA PHE A 121 -5.00 18.99 -5.03
C PHE A 121 -4.41 17.60 -5.32
N ALA A 122 -3.21 17.53 -5.87
CA ALA A 122 -2.57 16.25 -6.19
C ALA A 122 -2.37 15.37 -4.93
N VAL A 123 -1.90 15.94 -3.81
CA VAL A 123 -1.70 15.16 -2.59
C VAL A 123 -3.02 14.72 -1.95
N SER A 124 -4.11 15.47 -2.10
CA SER A 124 -5.43 15.07 -1.60
C SER A 124 -5.97 13.79 -2.23
N MET A 125 -5.46 13.42 -3.40
CA MET A 125 -5.83 12.17 -4.09
C MET A 125 -5.17 10.92 -3.48
N ILE A 126 -4.13 11.10 -2.64
CA ILE A 126 -3.33 10.00 -2.09
C ILE A 126 -3.21 9.99 -0.57
N VAL A 127 -3.83 10.95 0.12
CA VAL A 127 -3.85 11.01 1.59
C VAL A 127 -5.25 11.28 2.10
N SER A 128 -5.58 10.78 3.31
CA SER A 128 -6.88 10.94 3.97
C SER A 128 -6.94 12.09 4.97
N ARG A 129 -5.95 13.00 4.95
CA ARG A 129 -5.84 14.14 5.88
C ARG A 129 -6.24 15.45 5.23
N ASP A 130 -6.45 16.51 6.04
CA ASP A 130 -6.75 17.85 5.54
C ASP A 130 -5.54 18.42 4.78
N THR A 131 -5.76 18.80 3.51
CA THR A 131 -4.69 19.31 2.63
C THR A 131 -4.79 20.79 2.33
N LYS A 132 -5.92 21.45 2.63
CA LYS A 132 -6.24 22.82 2.21
C LYS A 132 -5.25 23.88 2.72
N ASP A 133 -4.75 23.69 3.94
CA ASP A 133 -3.86 24.66 4.60
C ASP A 133 -2.40 24.21 4.65
N MET A 134 -2.06 23.10 3.95
CA MET A 134 -0.68 22.61 3.92
C MET A 134 0.23 23.57 3.17
N ASN A 135 1.41 23.84 3.74
CA ASN A 135 2.50 24.47 3.01
C ASN A 135 3.25 23.44 2.13
N GLU A 136 4.17 23.90 1.29
CA GLU A 136 4.93 23.05 0.35
C GLU A 136 5.61 21.86 1.05
N ALA A 137 6.30 22.11 2.16
CA ALA A 137 6.99 21.06 2.90
C ALA A 137 6.02 20.02 3.50
N GLN A 138 4.82 20.43 3.90
CA GLN A 138 3.78 19.52 4.40
C GLN A 138 3.17 18.67 3.28
N VAL A 139 2.95 19.27 2.11
CA VAL A 139 2.46 18.54 0.91
C VAL A 139 3.49 17.51 0.48
N ALA A 140 4.75 17.90 0.29
CA ALA A 140 5.83 17.00 -0.12
C ALA A 140 6.06 15.88 0.91
N ARG A 141 6.06 16.21 2.21
CA ARG A 141 6.15 15.23 3.31
C ARG A 141 5.03 14.20 3.23
N SER A 142 3.80 14.66 3.10
CA SER A 142 2.63 13.79 3.01
C SER A 142 2.68 12.85 1.82
N ALA A 143 3.17 13.32 0.67
CA ALA A 143 3.36 12.51 -0.52
C ALA A 143 4.42 11.42 -0.31
N ILE A 144 5.54 11.73 0.36
CA ILE A 144 6.63 10.78 0.63
C ILE A 144 6.18 9.71 1.63
N GLU A 145 5.45 10.08 2.69
CA GLU A 145 4.87 9.14 3.65
C GLU A 145 3.92 8.16 2.96
N SER A 146 2.93 8.70 2.23
CA SER A 146 1.98 7.90 1.47
C SER A 146 2.66 7.00 0.44
N ALA A 147 3.71 7.50 -0.23
CA ALA A 147 4.48 6.71 -1.18
C ALA A 147 5.18 5.52 -0.53
N ALA A 148 5.79 5.69 0.64
CA ALA A 148 6.48 4.62 1.35
C ALA A 148 5.50 3.57 1.89
N GLU A 149 4.38 3.99 2.48
CA GLU A 149 3.31 3.12 2.97
C GLU A 149 2.68 2.33 1.82
N ASN A 150 2.25 3.00 0.75
CA ASN A 150 1.60 2.34 -0.38
C ASN A 150 2.55 1.47 -1.21
N PHE A 151 3.86 1.72 -1.19
CA PHE A 151 4.83 0.78 -1.76
C PHE A 151 4.81 -0.55 -1.01
N SER A 152 4.69 -0.53 0.32
CA SER A 152 4.48 -1.75 1.09
C SER A 152 3.14 -2.40 0.74
N ASP A 153 2.04 -1.67 0.83
CA ASP A 153 0.68 -2.23 0.84
C ASP A 153 0.13 -2.47 -0.57
N GLY A 154 0.55 -1.67 -1.55
CA GLY A 154 0.10 -1.75 -2.94
C GLY A 154 1.01 -2.55 -3.86
N VAL A 155 2.27 -2.80 -3.45
CA VAL A 155 3.26 -3.45 -4.33
C VAL A 155 3.89 -4.68 -3.68
N ILE A 156 4.59 -4.51 -2.56
CA ILE A 156 5.37 -5.61 -1.94
C ILE A 156 4.45 -6.63 -1.28
N ALA A 157 3.43 -6.21 -0.56
CA ALA A 157 2.54 -7.14 0.13
C ALA A 157 1.69 -7.99 -0.85
N PRO A 158 1.03 -7.43 -1.87
CA PRO A 158 0.32 -8.28 -2.83
C PRO A 158 1.29 -9.21 -3.59
N ALA A 159 2.50 -8.77 -3.95
CA ALA A 159 3.52 -9.64 -4.56
C ALA A 159 3.95 -10.77 -3.61
N PHE A 160 4.18 -10.47 -2.33
CA PHE A 160 4.51 -11.46 -1.30
C PHE A 160 3.40 -12.51 -1.17
N TRP A 161 2.15 -12.10 -1.05
CA TRP A 161 1.03 -13.03 -0.89
C TRP A 161 0.77 -13.84 -2.14
N PHE A 162 1.05 -13.30 -3.34
CA PHE A 162 1.04 -14.09 -4.57
C PHE A 162 2.09 -15.21 -4.54
N LEU A 163 3.31 -14.94 -4.06
CA LEU A 163 4.35 -15.97 -3.92
C LEU A 163 3.99 -17.04 -2.87
N VAL A 164 3.27 -16.66 -1.81
CA VAL A 164 2.88 -17.58 -0.72
C VAL A 164 1.76 -18.52 -1.14
N GLY A 165 0.76 -18.04 -1.84
CA GLY A 165 -0.44 -18.82 -2.14
C GLY A 165 -1.15 -18.47 -3.45
N GLY A 166 -0.42 -17.92 -4.42
CA GLY A 166 -0.96 -17.56 -5.73
C GLY A 166 -2.04 -16.49 -5.70
N LEU A 167 -2.83 -16.45 -6.74
CA LEU A 167 -3.92 -15.48 -6.88
C LEU A 167 -4.94 -15.52 -5.72
N PRO A 168 -5.33 -16.67 -5.15
CA PRO A 168 -6.23 -16.71 -4.00
C PRO A 168 -5.70 -15.92 -2.80
N ALA A 169 -4.44 -16.11 -2.41
CA ALA A 169 -3.85 -15.43 -1.27
C ALA A 169 -3.68 -13.91 -1.54
N MET A 170 -3.27 -13.53 -2.75
CA MET A 170 -3.20 -12.14 -3.17
C MET A 170 -4.56 -11.44 -3.09
N LEU A 171 -5.63 -12.09 -3.55
CA LEU A 171 -6.98 -11.54 -3.47
C LEU A 171 -7.47 -11.41 -2.02
N VAL A 172 -7.22 -12.41 -1.18
CA VAL A 172 -7.53 -12.32 0.26
C VAL A 172 -6.83 -11.11 0.87
N TYR A 173 -5.53 -10.95 0.62
CA TYR A 173 -4.79 -9.79 1.08
C TYR A 173 -5.43 -8.48 0.61
N LYS A 174 -5.73 -8.33 -0.68
CA LYS A 174 -6.31 -7.11 -1.25
C LYS A 174 -7.69 -6.78 -0.67
N PHE A 175 -8.53 -7.78 -0.41
CA PHE A 175 -9.82 -7.57 0.25
C PHE A 175 -9.66 -7.12 1.69
N VAL A 176 -8.73 -7.71 2.45
CA VAL A 176 -8.45 -7.34 3.83
C VAL A 176 -7.91 -5.91 3.90
N ASN A 177 -6.93 -5.57 3.07
CA ASN A 177 -6.35 -4.24 3.00
C ASN A 177 -7.38 -3.18 2.58
N THR A 178 -8.27 -3.51 1.62
CA THR A 178 -9.40 -2.63 1.25
C THR A 178 -10.37 -2.45 2.41
N ALA A 179 -10.68 -3.51 3.14
CA ALA A 179 -11.57 -3.45 4.29
C ALA A 179 -10.96 -2.59 5.42
N ASP A 180 -9.67 -2.78 5.75
CA ASP A 180 -8.98 -1.94 6.73
C ASP A 180 -9.02 -0.47 6.32
N SER A 181 -8.67 -0.15 5.07
CA SER A 181 -8.69 1.22 4.55
C SER A 181 -10.07 1.89 4.61
N MET A 182 -11.17 1.12 4.60
CA MET A 182 -12.53 1.66 4.62
C MET A 182 -13.16 1.67 6.00
N ILE A 183 -12.91 0.65 6.81
CA ILE A 183 -13.61 0.44 8.09
C ILE A 183 -12.66 0.17 9.28
N GLY A 184 -11.34 0.16 9.09
CA GLY A 184 -10.34 -0.08 10.14
C GLY A 184 -10.10 1.11 11.08
N TYR A 185 -10.77 2.25 10.88
CA TYR A 185 -10.58 3.46 11.68
C TYR A 185 -11.10 3.31 13.10
N LYS A 186 -10.40 3.95 14.07
CA LYS A 186 -10.80 3.99 15.49
C LYS A 186 -11.82 5.09 15.76
N THR A 187 -12.87 5.17 14.94
CA THR A 187 -14.04 6.03 15.15
C THR A 187 -15.12 5.26 15.89
N GLU A 188 -16.07 5.95 16.52
CA GLU A 188 -17.22 5.33 17.20
C GLU A 188 -17.97 4.34 16.29
N LYS A 189 -18.09 4.68 15.01
CA LYS A 189 -18.76 3.84 14.00
C LYS A 189 -18.02 2.52 13.78
N TYR A 190 -16.68 2.54 13.75
CA TYR A 190 -15.87 1.41 13.26
C TYR A 190 -15.03 0.72 14.34
N LEU A 191 -14.93 1.30 15.55
CA LEU A 191 -14.07 0.80 16.62
C LEU A 191 -14.27 -0.70 16.90
N GLU A 192 -15.53 -1.16 16.86
CA GLU A 192 -15.87 -2.56 17.07
C GLU A 192 -15.94 -3.32 15.73
N PHE A 193 -16.73 -2.80 14.77
CA PHE A 193 -16.97 -3.50 13.50
C PHE A 193 -15.71 -3.67 12.67
N GLY A 194 -14.88 -2.65 12.56
CA GLY A 194 -13.62 -2.68 11.82
C GLY A 194 -12.46 -3.37 12.53
N TRP A 195 -12.62 -3.75 13.81
CA TRP A 195 -11.54 -4.32 14.62
C TRP A 195 -10.87 -5.54 13.95
N ALA A 196 -11.66 -6.46 13.42
CA ALA A 196 -11.15 -7.67 12.81
C ALA A 196 -10.33 -7.35 11.54
N SER A 197 -10.83 -6.45 10.69
CA SER A 197 -10.15 -6.01 9.46
C SER A 197 -8.81 -5.35 9.79
N ALA A 198 -8.79 -4.42 10.74
CA ALA A 198 -7.57 -3.75 11.18
C ALA A 198 -6.53 -4.72 11.74
N ARG A 199 -6.95 -5.67 12.58
CA ARG A 199 -6.02 -6.65 13.17
C ARG A 199 -5.50 -7.67 12.19
N PHE A 200 -6.33 -8.07 11.22
CA PHE A 200 -5.90 -9.05 10.23
C PHE A 200 -5.03 -8.39 9.16
N ASP A 201 -5.30 -7.15 8.78
CA ASP A 201 -4.40 -6.35 7.94
C ASP A 201 -3.04 -6.15 8.60
N ASP A 202 -3.02 -5.78 9.90
CA ASP A 202 -1.80 -5.67 10.70
C ASP A 202 -0.95 -6.95 10.64
N LEU A 203 -1.59 -8.13 10.70
CA LEU A 203 -0.92 -9.43 10.63
C LEU A 203 -0.38 -9.71 9.21
N LEU A 204 -1.19 -9.47 8.18
CA LEU A 204 -0.82 -9.74 6.78
C LEU A 204 0.31 -8.82 6.29
N ASN A 205 0.40 -7.61 6.81
CA ASN A 205 1.44 -6.64 6.49
C ASN A 205 2.72 -6.79 7.35
N TRP A 206 2.73 -7.69 8.34
CA TRP A 206 3.86 -7.78 9.27
C TRP A 206 5.20 -8.10 8.58
N ILE A 207 5.24 -9.09 7.69
CA ILE A 207 6.44 -9.41 6.90
C ILE A 207 6.64 -8.38 5.75
N PRO A 208 5.63 -8.07 4.92
CA PRO A 208 5.78 -7.15 3.79
C PRO A 208 6.36 -5.78 4.18
N ALA A 209 5.92 -5.19 5.29
CA ALA A 209 6.41 -3.89 5.73
C ALA A 209 7.91 -3.91 6.07
N ARG A 210 8.41 -5.00 6.66
CA ARG A 210 9.85 -5.16 6.95
C ARG A 210 10.65 -5.44 5.69
N LEU A 211 10.11 -6.21 4.74
CA LEU A 211 10.71 -6.39 3.42
C LEU A 211 10.80 -5.05 2.68
N SER A 212 9.75 -4.26 2.68
CA SER A 212 9.72 -2.92 2.07
C SER A 212 10.78 -2.00 2.69
N MET A 213 10.89 -2.00 4.02
CA MET A 213 11.94 -1.28 4.75
C MET A 213 13.34 -1.72 4.27
N LEU A 214 13.62 -3.02 4.20
CA LEU A 214 14.91 -3.54 3.76
C LEU A 214 15.24 -3.13 2.32
N LEU A 215 14.27 -3.26 1.41
CA LEU A 215 14.42 -2.87 0.00
C LEU A 215 14.74 -1.38 -0.16
N ILE A 216 14.11 -0.52 0.63
CA ILE A 216 14.34 0.94 0.61
C ILE A 216 15.73 1.28 1.18
N VAL A 217 16.10 0.70 2.31
CA VAL A 217 17.35 1.00 3.02
C VAL A 217 18.60 0.68 2.21
N VAL A 218 18.56 -0.34 1.33
CA VAL A 218 19.68 -0.67 0.43
C VAL A 218 20.13 0.53 -0.41
N PHE A 219 19.21 1.43 -0.72
CA PHE A 219 19.48 2.63 -1.55
C PHE A 219 19.68 3.91 -0.75
N ALA A 220 19.82 3.82 0.56
CA ALA A 220 20.17 4.97 1.40
C ALA A 220 21.57 5.49 1.07
N LYS A 221 21.69 6.80 0.95
CA LYS A 221 22.97 7.46 0.63
C LYS A 221 24.00 7.38 1.76
N GLN A 222 23.55 7.18 2.98
CA GLN A 222 24.38 7.13 4.19
C GLN A 222 24.09 5.86 4.99
N PRO A 223 25.04 5.39 5.82
CA PRO A 223 24.82 4.25 6.70
C PRO A 223 23.57 4.46 7.57
N VAL A 224 22.67 3.50 7.55
CA VAL A 224 21.38 3.60 8.24
C VAL A 224 21.46 2.96 9.62
N ASN A 225 21.04 3.70 10.62
CA ASN A 225 20.90 3.17 11.98
C ASN A 225 19.58 2.38 12.10
N PHE A 226 19.66 1.05 11.97
CA PHE A 226 18.52 0.15 12.11
C PHE A 226 17.83 0.24 13.46
N ARG A 227 18.56 0.48 14.56
CA ARG A 227 17.96 0.64 15.90
C ARG A 227 17.03 1.86 15.93
N ALA A 228 17.41 2.93 15.25
CA ALA A 228 16.58 4.13 15.14
C ALA A 228 15.32 3.85 14.31
N ILE A 229 15.41 3.14 13.16
CA ILE A 229 14.23 2.73 12.39
C ILE A 229 13.26 1.92 13.26
N VAL A 230 13.77 0.91 13.98
CA VAL A 230 12.94 0.06 14.87
C VAL A 230 12.26 0.91 15.96
N SER A 231 13.01 1.84 16.57
CA SER A 231 12.47 2.71 17.62
C SER A 231 11.36 3.62 17.11
N GLU A 232 11.52 4.18 15.91
CA GLU A 232 10.54 5.09 15.31
C GLU A 232 9.32 4.34 14.77
N ALA A 233 9.53 3.23 14.09
CA ALA A 233 8.44 2.38 13.61
C ALA A 233 7.53 1.91 14.74
N LYS A 234 8.07 1.60 15.92
CA LYS A 234 7.28 1.23 17.11
C LYS A 234 6.45 2.37 17.71
N ARG A 235 6.79 3.63 17.41
CA ARG A 235 6.01 4.81 17.85
C ARG A 235 4.88 5.17 16.88
N HIS A 236 4.87 4.55 15.71
CA HIS A 236 3.81 4.75 14.73
C HIS A 236 2.49 4.14 15.20
N LYS A 237 1.34 4.74 14.79
CA LYS A 237 -0.01 4.25 15.13
C LYS A 237 -0.29 2.86 14.52
N SER A 238 0.21 2.60 13.30
CA SER A 238 0.20 1.29 12.66
C SER A 238 1.48 0.53 13.03
N PRO A 239 1.43 -0.77 13.32
CA PRO A 239 2.61 -1.59 13.60
C PRO A 239 3.45 -1.84 12.34
N ASN A 240 2.97 -1.44 11.16
CA ASN A 240 3.56 -1.73 9.86
C ASN A 240 4.00 -0.48 9.09
N ALA A 241 3.16 0.53 8.89
CA ALA A 241 3.43 1.71 8.08
C ALA A 241 4.72 2.45 8.49
N GLY A 242 5.01 2.51 9.79
CA GLY A 242 6.22 3.17 10.29
C GLY A 242 7.55 2.57 9.80
N TRP A 243 7.59 1.32 9.32
CA TRP A 243 8.83 0.69 8.84
C TRP A 243 9.30 1.27 7.50
N PRO A 244 8.48 1.23 6.43
CA PRO A 244 8.86 1.85 5.17
C PRO A 244 9.00 3.37 5.26
N GLU A 245 8.18 4.06 6.08
CA GLU A 245 8.31 5.50 6.31
C GLU A 245 9.66 5.87 6.94
N ALA A 246 10.06 5.19 8.02
CA ALA A 246 11.34 5.44 8.69
C ALA A 246 12.54 5.11 7.80
N ALA A 247 12.42 4.09 6.96
CA ALA A 247 13.43 3.78 5.96
C ALA A 247 13.56 4.87 4.90
N MET A 248 12.43 5.34 4.37
CA MET A 248 12.40 6.39 3.35
C MET A 248 12.92 7.72 3.90
N ALA A 249 12.51 8.12 5.10
CA ALA A 249 12.99 9.32 5.78
C ALA A 249 14.52 9.38 5.83
N ARG A 250 15.16 8.26 6.15
CA ARG A 250 16.63 8.16 6.19
C ARG A 250 17.27 8.05 4.82
N ALA A 251 16.63 7.32 3.91
CA ALA A 251 17.18 7.12 2.57
C ALA A 251 17.37 8.44 1.81
N ILE A 252 16.49 9.42 2.02
CA ILE A 252 16.55 10.75 1.42
C ILE A 252 16.95 11.86 2.43
N ASN A 253 17.23 11.49 3.69
CA ASN A 253 17.65 12.38 4.76
C ASN A 253 16.68 13.55 5.03
N VAL A 254 15.40 13.24 5.20
CA VAL A 254 14.34 14.20 5.56
C VAL A 254 13.63 13.77 6.84
N ALA A 255 13.03 14.73 7.54
CA ALA A 255 12.15 14.48 8.67
C ALA A 255 10.70 14.26 8.17
N LEU A 256 10.12 13.12 8.48
CA LEU A 256 8.73 12.78 8.16
C LEU A 256 7.85 12.77 9.41
N ALA A 257 6.56 12.53 9.26
CA ALA A 257 5.55 12.63 10.31
C ALA A 257 5.48 14.06 10.94
N GLY A 258 5.59 14.21 12.25
CA GLY A 258 5.44 15.52 12.90
C GLY A 258 4.00 16.02 12.95
N PRO A 259 3.77 17.29 13.31
CA PRO A 259 2.43 17.85 13.45
C PRO A 259 1.64 17.83 12.15
N ARG A 260 0.36 17.40 12.22
CA ARG A 260 -0.55 17.34 11.07
C ARG A 260 -2.03 17.51 11.48
N SER A 261 -2.86 18.00 10.57
CA SER A 261 -4.29 18.23 10.82
C SER A 261 -5.15 17.10 10.27
N TYR A 262 -6.17 16.70 11.07
CA TYR A 262 -7.27 15.82 10.69
C TYR A 262 -8.58 16.42 11.18
N ASP A 263 -9.55 16.59 10.32
CA ASP A 263 -10.87 17.15 10.64
C ASP A 263 -10.76 18.51 11.37
N GLY A 264 -9.83 19.38 10.93
CA GLY A 264 -9.56 20.67 11.52
C GLY A 264 -8.81 20.65 12.87
N GLN A 265 -8.41 19.46 13.37
CA GLN A 265 -7.69 19.33 14.64
C GLN A 265 -6.20 19.01 14.42
N LEU A 266 -5.32 19.88 14.95
CA LEU A 266 -3.88 19.65 14.90
C LEU A 266 -3.47 18.54 15.89
N GLN A 267 -2.93 17.45 15.37
CA GLN A 267 -2.36 16.36 16.15
C GLN A 267 -0.83 16.50 16.19
N GLN A 268 -0.28 16.48 17.39
CA GLN A 268 1.17 16.47 17.62
C GLN A 268 1.67 15.02 17.53
N LEU A 269 2.24 14.64 16.39
CA LEU A 269 2.87 13.34 16.19
C LEU A 269 4.39 13.45 16.32
N PRO A 270 5.07 12.41 16.80
CA PRO A 270 6.52 12.42 16.86
C PRO A 270 7.12 12.44 15.45
N TRP A 271 8.24 13.14 15.32
CA TRP A 271 9.00 13.13 14.08
C TRP A 271 9.66 11.76 13.85
N VAL A 272 9.72 11.38 12.59
CA VAL A 272 10.50 10.26 12.08
C VAL A 272 11.76 10.85 11.42
N ASN A 273 12.96 10.40 11.83
CA ASN A 273 14.23 10.98 11.44
C ASN A 273 14.30 12.49 11.77
N GLU A 274 14.04 12.87 13.01
CA GLU A 274 13.90 14.27 13.47
C GLU A 274 15.11 15.15 13.12
N THR A 275 16.31 14.57 13.07
CA THR A 275 17.55 15.27 12.68
C THR A 275 17.68 15.50 11.17
N GLY A 276 16.79 14.90 10.38
CA GLY A 276 16.71 15.12 8.93
C GLY A 276 16.19 16.51 8.58
N ARG A 277 16.34 16.87 7.31
CA ARG A 277 15.87 18.15 6.80
C ARG A 277 14.33 18.24 6.83
N GLN A 278 13.80 19.34 7.38
CA GLN A 278 12.36 19.59 7.48
C GLN A 278 11.81 20.40 6.29
N THR A 279 12.66 21.16 5.61
CA THR A 279 12.31 21.90 4.38
C THR A 279 12.31 20.92 3.21
N ILE A 280 11.19 20.25 3.01
CA ILE A 280 11.00 19.21 1.99
C ILE A 280 10.36 19.85 0.76
N THR A 281 10.86 19.52 -0.42
CA THR A 281 10.45 20.10 -1.70
C THR A 281 10.00 19.02 -2.70
N ALA A 282 9.54 19.46 -3.88
CA ALA A 282 9.22 18.57 -4.98
C ALA A 282 10.40 17.65 -5.40
N ASP A 283 11.65 18.10 -5.24
CA ASP A 283 12.84 17.30 -5.57
C ASP A 283 13.05 16.13 -4.63
N ASP A 284 12.59 16.24 -3.38
CA ASP A 284 12.60 15.15 -2.42
C ASP A 284 11.53 14.11 -2.74
N VAL A 285 10.37 14.55 -3.24
CA VAL A 285 9.34 13.65 -3.76
C VAL A 285 9.90 12.83 -4.94
N ASP A 286 10.60 13.47 -5.88
CA ASP A 286 11.27 12.77 -6.96
C ASP A 286 12.40 11.85 -6.48
N ALA A 287 13.10 12.23 -5.40
CA ALA A 287 14.11 11.35 -4.80
C ALA A 287 13.47 10.09 -4.20
N ALA A 288 12.33 10.21 -3.54
CA ALA A 288 11.57 9.07 -3.04
C ALA A 288 11.11 8.17 -4.21
N VAL A 289 10.57 8.74 -5.28
CA VAL A 289 10.18 8.01 -6.50
C VAL A 289 11.35 7.21 -7.07
N ARG A 290 12.54 7.81 -7.16
CA ARG A 290 13.75 7.09 -7.64
C ARG A 290 14.11 5.91 -6.74
N ILE A 291 13.99 6.06 -5.42
CA ILE A 291 14.26 4.97 -4.48
C ILE A 291 13.23 3.85 -4.63
N LEU A 292 11.94 4.18 -4.75
CA LEU A 292 10.89 3.19 -4.93
C LEU A 292 11.08 2.37 -6.20
N TRP A 293 11.47 3.00 -7.32
CA TRP A 293 11.82 2.25 -8.54
C TRP A 293 13.03 1.32 -8.35
N ARG A 294 14.06 1.77 -7.64
CA ARG A 294 15.24 0.93 -7.35
C ARG A 294 14.88 -0.24 -6.43
N ALA A 295 14.08 0.02 -5.39
CA ALA A 295 13.59 -1.00 -4.48
C ALA A 295 12.71 -2.03 -5.19
N TRP A 296 11.84 -1.58 -6.09
CA TRP A 296 11.04 -2.44 -6.95
C TRP A 296 11.91 -3.31 -7.87
N ASN A 297 12.90 -2.71 -8.55
CA ASN A 297 13.84 -3.46 -9.39
C ASN A 297 14.59 -4.55 -8.59
N LEU A 298 15.02 -4.22 -7.36
CA LEU A 298 15.70 -5.18 -6.49
C LEU A 298 14.76 -6.34 -6.11
N ALA A 299 13.51 -6.03 -5.75
CA ALA A 299 12.50 -7.05 -5.46
C ALA A 299 12.22 -7.93 -6.69
N TRP A 300 12.06 -7.33 -7.86
CA TRP A 300 11.85 -8.03 -9.12
C TRP A 300 13.00 -8.98 -9.48
N ILE A 301 14.26 -8.52 -9.35
CA ILE A 301 15.45 -9.34 -9.55
C ILE A 301 15.51 -10.48 -8.52
N ALA A 302 15.20 -10.22 -7.25
CA ALA A 302 15.19 -11.23 -6.21
C ALA A 302 14.16 -12.35 -6.52
N ILE A 303 12.99 -11.99 -7.02
CA ILE A 303 11.95 -12.96 -7.42
C ILE A 303 12.44 -13.78 -8.63
N ILE A 304 13.11 -13.18 -9.62
CA ILE A 304 13.71 -13.91 -10.73
C ILE A 304 14.71 -14.96 -10.21
N VAL A 305 15.62 -14.55 -9.32
CA VAL A 305 16.63 -15.46 -8.75
C VAL A 305 15.98 -16.61 -8.01
N VAL A 306 14.99 -16.34 -7.18
CA VAL A 306 14.24 -17.40 -6.46
C VAL A 306 13.47 -18.31 -7.42
N SER A 307 13.01 -17.80 -8.56
CA SER A 307 12.27 -18.59 -9.56
C SER A 307 13.15 -19.51 -10.40
N LEU A 308 14.46 -19.30 -10.39
CA LEU A 308 15.46 -20.15 -11.08
C LEU A 308 15.92 -21.35 -10.24
N ILE A 309 15.67 -21.32 -8.93
CA ILE A 309 16.02 -22.40 -7.98
C ILE A 309 14.83 -23.34 -7.81
#